data_25f256f12bf8b2d668fcaaff31d70a28
#
_entry.id   25f256f12bf8b2d668fcaaff31d70a28
#
_cell.length_a   1.000
_cell.length_b   1.000
_cell.length_c   1.000
_cell.angle_alpha   90.00
_cell.angle_beta   90.00
_cell.angle_gamma   90.00
#
_symmetry.space_group_name_H-M   'P 1'
#
loop_
_entity.id
_entity.type
_entity.pdbx_description
1 polymer ?
#
loop_
_entity_poly.entity_id
_entity_poly.type
_entity_poly.pdbx_seq_one_letter_code
_entity_poly.pdbx_strand_id
1 'polypeptide(L)'
;MTRTSRAGLAAPAGVGIMFASNGALFAALLPWYPVLTQRLGLSAAEFGIVVASFAVGAIASSALPAPLIARFGATPVVIAGTALVGLAVAGAAWATSGWMLAAAIFLIGFFDAIVDVAQNLAGISVQELAGRSILSSMHALWSLGGVASGAIATVAAASGMDVRLFLAAAAVAGVVLVIIGDRLVGHAADAPAADSAGSARSGGARKVVFLAALPLIAIAIGGTMLEDVANNWAAMSAVQIGGMPVALAGLAFTVTIGSQCIGRFSGDLLIGRFGRAAVARVGGFLIATGALLVVTTHEQVVTLLLGLALAGYGSATLVPSAMTAAATLPGVSAGAGVTLVSWLMRLGFLVTSPVIGALTDATSLRWGLCVLVVVGVTVSLLARNLAAAPAPVRSPRPLEDHRDR
;
A
#
# COMPACT_ATOMS: atom_id res chain seq x y z
N MET A 1 -16.62 -33.11 -10.96
CA MET A 1 -15.44 -32.20 -10.75
C MET A 1 -14.25 -33.09 -10.43
N THR A 2 -13.36 -33.25 -11.39
CA THR A 2 -12.21 -34.16 -11.32
C THR A 2 -11.12 -33.61 -10.35
N ARG A 3 -10.32 -34.50 -9.77
CA ARG A 3 -9.22 -34.18 -8.83
C ARG A 3 -8.27 -33.07 -9.35
N THR A 4 -8.07 -32.98 -10.66
CA THR A 4 -7.27 -31.97 -11.35
C THR A 4 -7.85 -30.53 -11.23
N SER A 5 -9.19 -30.36 -11.18
CA SER A 5 -9.79 -29.03 -11.03
C SER A 5 -9.69 -28.48 -9.59
N ARG A 6 -9.64 -29.36 -8.57
CA ARG A 6 -9.44 -28.93 -7.17
C ARG A 6 -8.00 -28.52 -6.89
N ALA A 7 -7.00 -29.21 -7.44
CA ALA A 7 -5.60 -28.83 -7.33
C ALA A 7 -5.31 -27.47 -8.01
N GLY A 8 -6.01 -27.17 -9.13
CA GLY A 8 -5.85 -25.92 -9.87
C GLY A 8 -6.38 -24.67 -9.16
N LEU A 9 -7.22 -24.79 -8.11
CA LEU A 9 -7.74 -23.68 -7.32
C LEU A 9 -7.08 -23.55 -5.95
N ALA A 10 -6.44 -24.60 -5.45
CA ALA A 10 -5.87 -24.64 -4.11
C ALA A 10 -4.66 -23.70 -3.98
N ALA A 11 -3.72 -23.73 -4.94
CA ALA A 11 -2.52 -22.89 -4.88
C ALA A 11 -2.81 -21.38 -4.97
N PRO A 12 -3.66 -20.89 -5.92
CA PRO A 12 -4.09 -19.50 -5.90
C PRO A 12 -4.80 -19.08 -4.60
N ALA A 13 -5.65 -19.94 -4.03
CA ALA A 13 -6.30 -19.66 -2.75
C ALA A 13 -5.28 -19.59 -1.62
N GLY A 14 -4.27 -20.46 -1.62
CA GLY A 14 -3.19 -20.46 -0.63
C GLY A 14 -2.38 -19.16 -0.64
N VAL A 15 -1.95 -18.70 -1.82
CA VAL A 15 -1.27 -17.40 -1.96
C VAL A 15 -2.21 -16.26 -1.53
N GLY A 16 -3.50 -16.33 -1.90
CA GLY A 16 -4.49 -15.33 -1.48
C GLY A 16 -4.62 -15.22 0.03
N ILE A 17 -4.59 -16.34 0.76
CA ILE A 17 -4.59 -16.37 2.23
C ILE A 17 -3.31 -15.74 2.78
N MET A 18 -2.14 -15.98 2.17
CA MET A 18 -0.87 -15.34 2.59
C MET A 18 -0.96 -13.81 2.46
N PHE A 19 -1.44 -13.29 1.33
CA PHE A 19 -1.64 -11.86 1.14
C PHE A 19 -2.66 -11.28 2.12
N ALA A 20 -3.80 -11.94 2.31
CA ALA A 20 -4.82 -11.49 3.25
C ALA A 20 -4.31 -11.50 4.70
N SER A 21 -3.55 -12.51 5.13
CA SER A 21 -2.97 -12.58 6.47
C SER A 21 -1.92 -11.49 6.71
N ASN A 22 -1.10 -11.17 5.71
CA ASN A 22 -0.14 -10.07 5.81
C ASN A 22 -0.85 -8.72 5.96
N GLY A 23 -1.83 -8.41 5.10
CA GLY A 23 -2.64 -7.20 5.22
C GLY A 23 -3.39 -7.11 6.54
N ALA A 24 -3.94 -8.22 7.03
CA ALA A 24 -4.64 -8.29 8.30
C ALA A 24 -3.69 -8.02 9.48
N LEU A 25 -2.49 -8.60 9.47
CA LEU A 25 -1.52 -8.43 10.54
C LEU A 25 -0.98 -7.00 10.60
N PHE A 26 -0.69 -6.41 9.45
CA PHE A 26 -0.30 -5.00 9.35
C PHE A 26 -1.38 -4.08 9.94
N ALA A 27 -2.64 -4.26 9.54
CA ALA A 27 -3.74 -3.39 9.95
C ALA A 27 -4.22 -3.63 11.40
N ALA A 28 -3.85 -4.73 12.03
CA ALA A 28 -4.26 -5.04 13.40
C ALA A 28 -3.82 -3.98 14.42
N LEU A 29 -2.67 -3.35 14.21
CA LEU A 29 -2.10 -2.33 15.09
C LEU A 29 -2.72 -0.93 14.90
N LEU A 30 -3.14 -0.59 13.68
CA LEU A 30 -3.44 0.79 13.29
C LEU A 30 -4.59 1.44 14.09
N PRO A 31 -5.72 0.76 14.36
CA PRO A 31 -6.80 1.31 15.18
C PRO A 31 -6.41 1.60 16.64
N TRP A 32 -5.32 1.01 17.11
CA TRP A 32 -4.83 1.19 18.48
C TRP A 32 -3.85 2.37 18.63
N TYR A 33 -3.43 3.01 17.54
CA TYR A 33 -2.52 4.14 17.62
C TYR A 33 -2.97 5.26 18.55
N PRO A 34 -4.25 5.70 18.56
CA PRO A 34 -4.69 6.71 19.53
C PRO A 34 -4.52 6.27 20.99
N VAL A 35 -4.80 4.99 21.29
CA VAL A 35 -4.63 4.41 22.63
C VAL A 35 -3.16 4.38 23.03
N LEU A 36 -2.28 3.91 22.13
CA LEU A 36 -0.84 3.81 22.39
C LEU A 36 -0.21 5.20 22.53
N THR A 37 -0.58 6.14 21.67
CA THR A 37 -0.08 7.52 21.71
C THR A 37 -0.45 8.21 23.03
N GLN A 38 -1.70 8.08 23.47
CA GLN A 38 -2.14 8.62 24.76
C GLN A 38 -1.43 7.95 25.96
N ARG A 39 -1.32 6.61 25.93
CA ARG A 39 -0.65 5.85 26.99
C ARG A 39 0.83 6.23 27.15
N LEU A 40 1.52 6.50 26.04
CA LEU A 40 2.93 6.82 26.01
C LEU A 40 3.21 8.34 26.14
N GLY A 41 2.16 9.18 26.11
CA GLY A 41 2.28 10.65 26.17
C GLY A 41 3.02 11.24 24.98
N LEU A 42 2.91 10.64 23.78
CA LEU A 42 3.62 11.11 22.60
C LEU A 42 2.99 12.37 22.03
N SER A 43 3.82 13.35 21.70
CA SER A 43 3.43 14.46 20.85
C SER A 43 3.14 13.98 19.41
N ALA A 44 2.51 14.80 18.60
CA ALA A 44 2.23 14.46 17.21
C ALA A 44 3.51 14.31 16.38
N ALA A 45 4.53 15.14 16.65
CA ALA A 45 5.84 15.02 15.98
C ALA A 45 6.54 13.71 16.35
N GLU A 46 6.55 13.36 17.65
CA GLU A 46 7.10 12.08 18.10
C GLU A 46 6.37 10.90 17.48
N PHE A 47 5.03 10.93 17.44
CA PHE A 47 4.25 9.90 16.78
C PHE A 47 4.56 9.79 15.27
N GLY A 48 4.67 10.93 14.58
CA GLY A 48 5.08 10.97 13.17
C GLY A 48 6.44 10.30 12.91
N ILE A 49 7.43 10.53 13.79
CA ILE A 49 8.75 9.87 13.71
C ILE A 49 8.62 8.36 14.00
N VAL A 50 7.85 8.03 15.02
CA VAL A 50 7.60 6.63 15.42
C VAL A 50 7.03 5.82 14.26
N VAL A 51 6.00 6.29 13.58
CA VAL A 51 5.40 5.55 12.46
C VAL A 51 6.27 5.56 11.20
N ALA A 52 7.05 6.62 10.96
CA ALA A 52 8.01 6.66 9.86
C ALA A 52 9.11 5.61 9.98
N SER A 53 9.36 5.07 11.18
CA SER A 53 10.33 3.99 11.40
C SER A 53 9.98 2.71 10.62
N PHE A 54 8.71 2.49 10.28
CA PHE A 54 8.28 1.42 9.36
C PHE A 54 8.99 1.53 7.99
N ALA A 55 8.94 2.70 7.38
CA ALA A 55 9.58 2.93 6.08
C ALA A 55 11.10 2.78 6.16
N VAL A 56 11.71 3.24 7.26
CA VAL A 56 13.15 3.06 7.51
C VAL A 56 13.49 1.58 7.60
N GLY A 57 12.70 0.79 8.33
CA GLY A 57 12.85 -0.67 8.42
C GLY A 57 12.75 -1.36 7.05
N ALA A 58 11.75 -1.01 6.26
CA ALA A 58 11.55 -1.55 4.92
C ALA A 58 12.71 -1.23 3.97
N ILE A 59 13.28 -0.02 4.06
CA ILE A 59 14.47 0.37 3.30
C ILE A 59 15.70 -0.41 3.77
N ALA A 60 15.90 -0.54 5.09
CA ALA A 60 17.05 -1.23 5.67
C ALA A 60 17.11 -2.72 5.27
N SER A 61 15.96 -3.37 5.12
CA SER A 61 15.87 -4.79 4.73
C SER A 61 15.98 -5.04 3.22
N SER A 62 15.98 -4.00 2.38
CA SER A 62 15.80 -4.11 0.92
C SER A 62 16.77 -5.04 0.18
N ALA A 63 17.95 -5.27 0.73
CA ALA A 63 18.97 -6.17 0.15
C ALA A 63 18.78 -7.66 0.58
N LEU A 64 17.94 -7.95 1.57
CA LEU A 64 17.83 -9.27 2.19
C LEU A 64 16.86 -10.24 1.50
N PRO A 65 15.76 -9.82 0.84
CA PRO A 65 14.78 -10.75 0.28
C PRO A 65 15.42 -11.73 -0.71
N ALA A 66 16.17 -11.23 -1.68
CA ALA A 66 16.74 -12.06 -2.75
C ALA A 66 17.64 -13.21 -2.23
N PRO A 67 18.67 -12.98 -1.38
CA PRO A 67 19.49 -14.05 -0.85
C PRO A 67 18.73 -15.00 0.09
N LEU A 68 17.75 -14.50 0.86
CA LEU A 68 16.94 -15.36 1.73
C LEU A 68 16.05 -16.30 0.91
N ILE A 69 15.39 -15.78 -0.11
CA ILE A 69 14.53 -16.57 -1.00
C ILE A 69 15.37 -17.59 -1.81
N ALA A 70 16.53 -17.18 -2.32
CA ALA A 70 17.42 -18.09 -3.04
C ALA A 70 17.92 -19.25 -2.16
N ARG A 71 18.10 -19.01 -0.85
CA ARG A 71 18.60 -20.04 0.09
C ARG A 71 17.50 -20.93 0.64
N PHE A 72 16.33 -20.38 0.97
CA PHE A 72 15.30 -21.07 1.74
C PHE A 72 14.01 -21.33 0.96
N GLY A 73 13.85 -20.71 -0.23
CA GLY A 73 12.59 -20.69 -0.98
C GLY A 73 11.66 -19.57 -0.53
N ALA A 74 10.68 -19.25 -1.37
CA ALA A 74 9.75 -18.13 -1.13
C ALA A 74 8.83 -18.40 0.07
N THR A 75 8.16 -19.56 0.12
CA THR A 75 7.15 -19.87 1.13
C THR A 75 7.73 -19.97 2.56
N PRO A 76 8.86 -20.63 2.82
CA PRO A 76 9.48 -20.61 4.15
C PRO A 76 9.85 -19.20 4.61
N VAL A 77 10.28 -18.32 3.68
CA VAL A 77 10.58 -16.92 3.99
C VAL A 77 9.31 -16.16 4.37
N VAL A 78 8.20 -16.39 3.66
CA VAL A 78 6.89 -15.83 4.02
C VAL A 78 6.47 -16.26 5.42
N ILE A 79 6.55 -17.55 5.75
CA ILE A 79 6.14 -18.08 7.07
C ILE A 79 6.99 -17.48 8.19
N ALA A 80 8.32 -17.58 8.07
CA ALA A 80 9.24 -17.06 9.07
C ALA A 80 9.11 -15.54 9.24
N GLY A 81 9.03 -14.81 8.12
CA GLY A 81 8.85 -13.37 8.11
C GLY A 81 7.53 -12.95 8.75
N THR A 82 6.42 -13.61 8.42
CA THR A 82 5.10 -13.34 9.04
C THR A 82 5.12 -13.59 10.55
N ALA A 83 5.82 -14.64 11.02
CA ALA A 83 5.97 -14.89 12.44
C ALA A 83 6.75 -13.77 13.14
N LEU A 84 7.82 -13.26 12.50
CA LEU A 84 8.61 -12.13 13.02
C LEU A 84 7.83 -10.80 13.00
N VAL A 85 7.05 -10.54 11.94
CA VAL A 85 6.10 -9.41 11.92
C VAL A 85 5.10 -9.54 13.06
N GLY A 86 4.51 -10.72 13.24
CA GLY A 86 3.56 -10.99 14.33
C GLY A 86 4.15 -10.74 15.71
N LEU A 87 5.39 -11.19 15.96
CA LEU A 87 6.10 -10.92 17.21
C LEU A 87 6.33 -9.42 17.42
N ALA A 88 6.71 -8.69 16.37
CA ALA A 88 6.91 -7.25 16.44
C ALA A 88 5.58 -6.50 16.68
N VAL A 89 4.48 -6.90 16.02
CA VAL A 89 3.13 -6.37 16.24
C VAL A 89 2.66 -6.62 17.68
N ALA A 90 2.80 -7.85 18.18
CA ALA A 90 2.48 -8.16 19.57
C ALA A 90 3.37 -7.38 20.55
N GLY A 91 4.66 -7.25 20.25
CA GLY A 91 5.62 -6.50 21.03
C GLY A 91 5.29 -5.00 21.15
N ALA A 92 4.72 -4.40 20.09
CA ALA A 92 4.29 -3.00 20.10
C ALA A 92 3.30 -2.69 21.22
N ALA A 93 2.43 -3.65 21.60
CA ALA A 93 1.49 -3.50 22.71
C ALA A 93 2.17 -3.35 24.08
N TRP A 94 3.40 -3.83 24.23
CA TRP A 94 4.18 -3.77 25.48
C TRP A 94 5.12 -2.58 25.53
N ALA A 95 5.13 -1.70 24.51
CA ALA A 95 5.96 -0.52 24.52
C ALA A 95 5.65 0.36 25.74
N THR A 96 6.70 0.80 26.42
CA THR A 96 6.66 1.70 27.58
C THR A 96 7.24 3.08 27.27
N SER A 97 7.75 3.25 26.03
CA SER A 97 8.29 4.53 25.52
C SER A 97 8.09 4.64 24.01
N GLY A 98 8.14 5.85 23.47
CA GLY A 98 8.09 6.09 22.04
C GLY A 98 9.20 5.36 21.27
N TRP A 99 10.42 5.31 21.81
CA TRP A 99 11.53 4.57 21.20
C TRP A 99 11.31 3.06 21.11
N MET A 100 10.67 2.47 22.12
CA MET A 100 10.32 1.06 22.10
C MET A 100 9.23 0.78 21.06
N LEU A 101 8.26 1.67 20.94
CA LEU A 101 7.24 1.59 19.90
C LEU A 101 7.86 1.77 18.50
N ALA A 102 8.77 2.75 18.34
CA ALA A 102 9.50 2.97 17.09
C ALA A 102 10.33 1.75 16.68
N ALA A 103 11.02 1.11 17.63
CA ALA A 103 11.78 -0.10 17.38
C ALA A 103 10.86 -1.26 16.93
N ALA A 104 9.69 -1.43 17.56
CA ALA A 104 8.71 -2.44 17.15
C ALA A 104 8.20 -2.16 15.73
N ILE A 105 7.82 -0.91 15.42
CA ILE A 105 7.33 -0.51 14.09
C ILE A 105 8.43 -0.63 13.03
N PHE A 106 9.69 -0.30 13.38
CA PHE A 106 10.84 -0.56 12.50
C PHE A 106 10.97 -2.06 12.16
N LEU A 107 10.88 -2.93 13.15
CA LEU A 107 10.94 -4.38 12.93
C LEU A 107 9.76 -4.88 12.10
N ILE A 108 8.55 -4.33 12.31
CA ILE A 108 7.39 -4.64 11.46
C ILE A 108 7.74 -4.30 10.00
N GLY A 109 8.17 -3.08 9.71
CA GLY A 109 8.53 -2.67 8.35
C GLY A 109 9.70 -3.47 7.75
N PHE A 110 10.70 -3.79 8.57
CA PHE A 110 11.86 -4.58 8.17
C PHE A 110 11.47 -5.98 7.69
N PHE A 111 10.68 -6.70 8.47
CA PHE A 111 10.26 -8.05 8.11
C PHE A 111 9.13 -8.07 7.08
N ASP A 112 8.21 -7.10 7.13
CA ASP A 112 7.12 -6.97 6.17
C ASP A 112 7.65 -6.79 4.74
N ALA A 113 8.68 -5.98 4.52
CA ALA A 113 9.26 -5.82 3.20
C ALA A 113 9.93 -7.11 2.66
N ILE A 114 10.44 -7.97 3.54
CA ILE A 114 10.95 -9.29 3.16
C ILE A 114 9.79 -10.21 2.78
N VAL A 115 8.72 -10.21 3.59
CA VAL A 115 7.51 -11.00 3.33
C VAL A 115 6.86 -10.57 2.02
N ASP A 116 6.73 -9.25 1.78
CA ASP A 116 6.11 -8.72 0.57
C ASP A 116 6.80 -9.23 -0.71
N VAL A 117 8.13 -9.16 -0.76
CA VAL A 117 8.88 -9.68 -1.92
C VAL A 117 8.69 -11.20 -2.07
N ALA A 118 8.75 -11.95 -0.98
CA ALA A 118 8.64 -13.40 -1.02
C ALA A 118 7.23 -13.86 -1.43
N GLN A 119 6.17 -13.26 -0.90
CA GLN A 119 4.78 -13.60 -1.27
C GLN A 119 4.46 -13.20 -2.70
N ASN A 120 5.00 -12.08 -3.21
CA ASN A 120 4.86 -11.69 -4.61
C ASN A 120 5.52 -12.72 -5.54
N LEU A 121 6.72 -13.21 -5.22
CA LEU A 121 7.38 -14.27 -6.00
C LEU A 121 6.60 -15.58 -5.96
N ALA A 122 6.09 -16.01 -4.80
CA ALA A 122 5.19 -17.16 -4.71
C ALA A 122 3.93 -16.97 -5.56
N GLY A 123 3.35 -15.75 -5.57
CA GLY A 123 2.21 -15.39 -6.40
C GLY A 123 2.51 -15.47 -7.89
N ILE A 124 3.68 -15.02 -8.33
CA ILE A 124 4.13 -15.10 -9.73
C ILE A 124 4.29 -16.55 -10.15
N SER A 125 4.96 -17.39 -9.35
CA SER A 125 5.13 -18.82 -9.65
C SER A 125 3.77 -19.53 -9.80
N VAL A 126 2.84 -19.26 -8.89
CA VAL A 126 1.48 -19.84 -8.97
C VAL A 126 0.70 -19.29 -10.17
N GLN A 127 0.87 -18.01 -10.53
CA GLN A 127 0.27 -17.39 -11.70
C GLN A 127 0.74 -18.06 -13.00
N GLU A 128 2.03 -18.33 -13.13
CA GLU A 128 2.60 -19.03 -14.29
C GLU A 128 2.03 -20.44 -14.43
N LEU A 129 1.93 -21.20 -13.33
CA LEU A 129 1.32 -22.52 -13.32
C LEU A 129 -0.18 -22.50 -13.62
N ALA A 130 -0.89 -21.47 -13.15
CA ALA A 130 -2.33 -21.30 -13.40
C ALA A 130 -2.66 -20.83 -14.81
N GLY A 131 -1.68 -20.31 -15.59
CA GLY A 131 -1.86 -19.78 -16.94
C GLY A 131 -2.78 -18.57 -17.02
N ARG A 132 -3.00 -17.84 -15.91
CA ARG A 132 -3.86 -16.66 -15.83
C ARG A 132 -3.32 -15.66 -14.81
N SER A 133 -3.57 -14.37 -15.05
CA SER A 133 -3.19 -13.32 -14.10
C SER A 133 -3.98 -13.45 -12.79
N ILE A 134 -3.28 -13.48 -11.64
CA ILE A 134 -3.87 -13.53 -10.30
C ILE A 134 -3.30 -12.47 -9.36
N LEU A 135 -2.18 -11.85 -9.69
CA LEU A 135 -1.44 -10.98 -8.76
C LEU A 135 -2.26 -9.76 -8.30
N SER A 136 -3.03 -9.15 -9.21
CA SER A 136 -3.94 -8.05 -8.84
C SER A 136 -5.00 -8.50 -7.81
N SER A 137 -5.53 -9.73 -7.96
CA SER A 137 -6.47 -10.30 -6.99
C SER A 137 -5.80 -10.58 -5.64
N MET A 138 -4.51 -10.93 -5.64
CA MET A 138 -3.75 -11.12 -4.39
C MET A 138 -3.62 -9.81 -3.60
N HIS A 139 -3.28 -8.70 -4.28
CA HIS A 139 -3.25 -7.38 -3.65
C HIS A 139 -4.62 -6.89 -3.19
N ALA A 140 -5.71 -7.26 -3.89
CA ALA A 140 -7.06 -6.99 -3.43
C ALA A 140 -7.38 -7.76 -2.13
N LEU A 141 -6.96 -9.03 -2.03
CA LEU A 141 -7.10 -9.83 -0.81
C LEU A 141 -6.27 -9.29 0.35
N TRP A 142 -5.07 -8.75 0.08
CA TRP A 142 -4.29 -8.01 1.07
C TRP A 142 -5.09 -6.83 1.64
N SER A 143 -5.66 -6.01 0.77
CA SER A 143 -6.50 -4.87 1.18
C SER A 143 -7.73 -5.31 1.97
N LEU A 144 -8.39 -6.38 1.54
CA LEU A 144 -9.56 -6.94 2.22
C LEU A 144 -9.20 -7.46 3.62
N GLY A 145 -8.05 -8.15 3.74
CA GLY A 145 -7.50 -8.57 5.04
C GLY A 145 -7.28 -7.39 5.96
N GLY A 146 -6.70 -6.29 5.44
CA GLY A 146 -6.49 -5.06 6.19
C GLY A 146 -7.79 -4.42 6.68
N VAL A 147 -8.78 -4.28 5.81
CA VAL A 147 -10.11 -3.74 6.16
C VAL A 147 -10.79 -4.60 7.21
N ALA A 148 -10.81 -5.93 7.02
CA ALA A 148 -11.42 -6.86 7.96
C ALA A 148 -10.75 -6.80 9.35
N SER A 149 -9.42 -6.83 9.39
CA SER A 149 -8.65 -6.75 10.63
C SER A 149 -8.82 -5.40 11.33
N GLY A 150 -8.81 -4.30 10.58
CA GLY A 150 -9.06 -2.97 11.13
C GLY A 150 -10.46 -2.84 11.75
N ALA A 151 -11.48 -3.40 11.11
CA ALA A 151 -12.84 -3.44 11.66
C ALA A 151 -12.91 -4.30 12.95
N ILE A 152 -12.29 -5.50 12.93
CA ILE A 152 -12.23 -6.38 14.11
C ILE A 152 -11.48 -5.68 15.26
N ALA A 153 -10.34 -5.02 14.97
CA ALA A 153 -9.57 -4.26 15.96
C ALA A 153 -10.41 -3.14 16.59
N THR A 154 -11.21 -2.43 15.77
CA THR A 154 -12.11 -1.37 16.25
C THR A 154 -13.19 -1.94 17.18
N VAL A 155 -13.82 -3.07 16.81
CA VAL A 155 -14.81 -3.73 17.64
C VAL A 155 -14.19 -4.23 18.95
N ALA A 156 -12.98 -4.80 18.88
CA ALA A 156 -12.24 -5.25 20.06
C ALA A 156 -11.93 -4.08 21.02
N ALA A 157 -11.46 -2.96 20.48
CA ALA A 157 -11.23 -1.75 21.28
C ALA A 157 -12.52 -1.21 21.90
N ALA A 158 -13.62 -1.18 21.14
CA ALA A 158 -14.93 -0.74 21.62
C ALA A 158 -15.51 -1.67 22.71
N SER A 159 -15.19 -2.96 22.69
CA SER A 159 -15.59 -3.93 23.73
C SER A 159 -14.72 -3.88 24.98
N GLY A 160 -13.72 -3.00 25.04
CA GLY A 160 -12.79 -2.90 26.18
C GLY A 160 -11.73 -4.01 26.23
N MET A 161 -11.48 -4.72 25.11
CA MET A 161 -10.43 -5.74 25.07
C MET A 161 -9.05 -5.12 25.30
N ASP A 162 -8.20 -5.81 26.06
CA ASP A 162 -6.80 -5.37 26.23
C ASP A 162 -6.04 -5.45 24.90
N VAL A 163 -5.34 -4.39 24.53
CA VAL A 163 -4.55 -4.30 23.29
C VAL A 163 -3.50 -5.40 23.19
N ARG A 164 -2.92 -5.83 24.31
CA ARG A 164 -1.90 -6.89 24.37
C ARG A 164 -2.50 -8.23 23.94
N LEU A 165 -3.69 -8.53 24.49
CA LEU A 165 -4.40 -9.76 24.14
C LEU A 165 -4.82 -9.76 22.67
N PHE A 166 -5.35 -8.64 22.19
CA PHE A 166 -5.78 -8.52 20.80
C PHE A 166 -4.61 -8.69 19.81
N LEU A 167 -3.51 -7.96 20.00
CA LEU A 167 -2.38 -8.04 19.09
C LEU A 167 -1.64 -9.39 19.15
N ALA A 168 -1.60 -10.04 20.32
CA ALA A 168 -1.09 -11.40 20.43
C ALA A 168 -1.98 -12.40 19.68
N ALA A 169 -3.30 -12.29 19.81
CA ALA A 169 -4.25 -13.14 19.08
C ALA A 169 -4.16 -12.91 17.56
N ALA A 170 -4.02 -11.66 17.12
CA ALA A 170 -3.82 -11.32 15.70
C ALA A 170 -2.51 -11.91 15.16
N ALA A 171 -1.42 -11.85 15.94
CA ALA A 171 -0.14 -12.46 15.58
C ALA A 171 -0.26 -13.98 15.37
N VAL A 172 -0.90 -14.68 16.32
CA VAL A 172 -1.15 -16.12 16.23
C VAL A 172 -2.05 -16.44 15.02
N ALA A 173 -3.12 -15.69 14.81
CA ALA A 173 -4.02 -15.87 13.67
C ALA A 173 -3.28 -15.68 12.34
N GLY A 174 -2.43 -14.65 12.21
CA GLY A 174 -1.61 -14.40 11.02
C GLY A 174 -0.69 -15.59 10.70
N VAL A 175 0.01 -16.11 11.71
CA VAL A 175 0.88 -17.29 11.56
C VAL A 175 0.08 -18.54 11.18
N VAL A 176 -1.06 -18.77 11.79
CA VAL A 176 -1.93 -19.92 11.45
C VAL A 176 -2.42 -19.81 10.01
N LEU A 177 -2.88 -18.63 9.59
CA LEU A 177 -3.34 -18.39 8.22
C LEU A 177 -2.23 -18.61 7.19
N VAL A 178 -1.01 -18.09 7.44
CA VAL A 178 0.09 -18.28 6.50
C VAL A 178 0.51 -19.75 6.39
N ILE A 179 0.46 -20.52 7.48
CA ILE A 179 0.70 -21.98 7.45
C ILE A 179 -0.40 -22.72 6.67
N ILE A 180 -1.66 -22.32 6.82
CA ILE A 180 -2.76 -22.86 6.00
C ILE A 180 -2.52 -22.52 4.52
N GLY A 181 -2.13 -21.28 4.23
CA GLY A 181 -1.78 -20.83 2.87
C GLY A 181 -0.68 -21.68 2.26
N ASP A 182 0.41 -21.93 2.98
CA ASP A 182 1.53 -22.76 2.57
C ASP A 182 1.10 -24.19 2.21
N ARG A 183 0.29 -24.81 3.07
CA ARG A 183 -0.21 -26.18 2.80
C ARG A 183 -1.09 -26.25 1.55
N LEU A 184 -1.80 -25.17 1.21
CA LEU A 184 -2.61 -25.10 -0.02
C LEU A 184 -1.77 -24.82 -1.28
N VAL A 185 -0.70 -24.03 -1.13
CA VAL A 185 0.26 -23.75 -2.22
C VAL A 185 1.06 -25.00 -2.56
N GLY A 186 1.49 -25.76 -1.55
CA GLY A 186 2.34 -26.93 -1.73
C GLY A 186 3.60 -26.60 -2.55
N HIS A 187 4.06 -27.49 -3.40
CA HIS A 187 5.26 -27.31 -4.24
C HIS A 187 5.06 -26.34 -5.43
N ALA A 188 3.89 -25.72 -5.57
CA ALA A 188 3.62 -24.79 -6.68
C ALA A 188 4.41 -23.48 -6.61
N ALA A 189 4.95 -23.14 -5.43
CA ALA A 189 5.77 -21.95 -5.24
C ALA A 189 7.29 -22.18 -5.45
N ASP A 190 7.71 -23.44 -5.63
CA ASP A 190 9.12 -23.80 -5.77
C ASP A 190 9.66 -23.69 -7.21
N ALA A 191 8.79 -23.29 -8.16
CA ALA A 191 9.22 -23.06 -9.54
C ALA A 191 10.17 -21.85 -9.58
N PRO A 192 11.36 -21.95 -10.23
CA PRO A 192 12.26 -20.82 -10.38
C PRO A 192 11.54 -19.69 -11.11
N ALA A 193 11.37 -18.54 -10.45
CA ALA A 193 10.90 -17.34 -11.14
C ALA A 193 11.90 -17.01 -12.25
N ALA A 194 11.41 -16.94 -13.50
CA ALA A 194 12.23 -16.58 -14.63
C ALA A 194 12.92 -15.23 -14.36
N ASP A 195 14.23 -15.15 -14.62
CA ASP A 195 15.09 -13.98 -14.40
C ASP A 195 14.47 -12.70 -14.98
N SER A 196 13.76 -11.95 -14.17
CA SER A 196 13.20 -10.64 -14.51
C SER A 196 14.19 -9.49 -14.23
N ALA A 197 15.44 -9.80 -13.92
CA ALA A 197 16.50 -8.83 -13.71
C ALA A 197 17.10 -8.37 -15.06
N GLY A 198 16.31 -7.63 -15.84
CA GLY A 198 16.80 -6.88 -16.97
C GLY A 198 17.74 -5.77 -16.51
N SER A 199 19.06 -6.00 -16.64
CA SER A 199 20.08 -5.00 -16.35
C SER A 199 19.89 -3.79 -17.27
N ALA A 200 19.52 -2.66 -16.70
CA ALA A 200 19.48 -1.38 -17.39
C ALA A 200 20.91 -0.91 -17.74
N ARG A 201 21.33 -1.10 -18.97
CA ARG A 201 22.47 -0.39 -19.57
C ARG A 201 21.92 0.74 -20.44
N SER A 202 21.94 1.97 -19.95
CA SER A 202 22.08 3.14 -20.82
C SER A 202 22.53 4.37 -20.02
N GLY A 203 23.70 4.87 -20.33
CA GLY A 203 24.35 6.00 -19.67
C GLY A 203 24.33 7.26 -20.53
N GLY A 204 23.22 7.80 -20.91
CA GLY A 204 23.21 9.04 -21.70
C GLY A 204 22.00 9.96 -21.49
N ALA A 205 20.88 9.42 -21.13
CA ALA A 205 19.61 10.15 -21.06
C ALA A 205 19.06 10.36 -19.63
N ARG A 206 19.86 10.13 -18.59
CA ARG A 206 19.39 10.09 -17.20
C ARG A 206 18.64 11.35 -16.75
N LYS A 207 19.12 12.54 -17.09
CA LYS A 207 18.46 13.82 -16.70
C LYS A 207 17.10 14.02 -17.39
N VAL A 208 17.03 13.76 -18.70
CA VAL A 208 15.80 13.94 -19.47
C VAL A 208 14.72 12.97 -19.01
N VAL A 209 15.10 11.72 -18.78
CA VAL A 209 14.21 10.67 -18.27
C VAL A 209 13.71 11.00 -16.87
N PHE A 210 14.59 11.45 -15.97
CA PHE A 210 14.22 11.85 -14.63
C PHE A 210 13.22 13.01 -14.64
N LEU A 211 13.46 14.04 -15.45
CA LEU A 211 12.53 15.18 -15.59
C LEU A 211 11.16 14.74 -16.15
N ALA A 212 11.14 13.82 -17.13
CA ALA A 212 9.90 13.27 -17.66
C ALA A 212 9.15 12.40 -16.64
N ALA A 213 9.87 11.75 -15.73
CA ALA A 213 9.29 10.93 -14.66
C ALA A 213 8.75 11.76 -13.46
N LEU A 214 9.24 12.99 -13.26
CA LEU A 214 8.87 13.81 -12.10
C LEU A 214 7.35 13.95 -11.87
N PRO A 215 6.51 14.23 -12.88
CA PRO A 215 5.07 14.30 -12.66
C PRO A 215 4.48 12.97 -12.22
N LEU A 216 4.97 11.84 -12.74
CA LEU A 216 4.52 10.50 -12.38
C LEU A 216 4.94 10.15 -10.95
N ILE A 217 6.17 10.50 -10.57
CA ILE A 217 6.70 10.36 -9.22
C ILE A 217 5.86 11.18 -8.24
N ALA A 218 5.54 12.43 -8.56
CA ALA A 218 4.73 13.29 -7.71
C ALA A 218 3.31 12.74 -7.51
N ILE A 219 2.68 12.19 -8.57
CA ILE A 219 1.37 11.54 -8.48
C ILE A 219 1.45 10.28 -7.61
N ALA A 220 2.48 9.45 -7.79
CA ALA A 220 2.68 8.25 -6.99
C ALA A 220 2.95 8.58 -5.52
N ILE A 221 3.78 9.58 -5.23
CA ILE A 221 4.00 10.11 -3.87
C ILE A 221 2.68 10.59 -3.28
N GLY A 222 1.85 11.33 -4.03
CA GLY A 222 0.53 11.76 -3.56
C GLY A 222 -0.37 10.59 -3.16
N GLY A 223 -0.34 9.49 -3.92
CA GLY A 223 -1.06 8.26 -3.58
C GLY A 223 -0.55 7.62 -2.28
N THR A 224 0.77 7.49 -2.12
CA THR A 224 1.37 6.92 -0.90
C THR A 224 1.26 7.84 0.31
N MET A 225 1.27 9.16 0.13
CA MET A 225 0.99 10.11 1.21
C MET A 225 -0.41 9.94 1.77
N LEU A 226 -1.43 9.74 0.91
CA LEU A 226 -2.77 9.47 1.39
C LEU A 226 -2.86 8.11 2.10
N GLU A 227 -2.19 7.10 1.59
CA GLU A 227 -2.14 5.78 2.23
C GLU A 227 -1.46 5.86 3.61
N ASP A 228 -0.40 6.63 3.75
CA ASP A 228 0.23 6.92 5.05
C ASP A 228 -0.73 7.62 6.02
N VAL A 229 -1.46 8.62 5.55
CA VAL A 229 -2.47 9.31 6.36
C VAL A 229 -3.60 8.38 6.77
N ALA A 230 -4.08 7.53 5.86
CA ALA A 230 -5.10 6.53 6.16
C ALA A 230 -4.65 5.57 7.26
N ASN A 231 -3.40 5.11 7.19
CA ASN A 231 -2.83 4.15 8.14
C ASN A 231 -2.54 4.79 9.51
N ASN A 232 -1.97 5.98 9.54
CA ASN A 232 -1.39 6.54 10.75
C ASN A 232 -2.24 7.67 11.37
N TRP A 233 -2.95 8.45 10.57
CA TRP A 233 -3.61 9.68 11.01
C TRP A 233 -5.14 9.63 10.94
N ALA A 234 -5.75 8.69 10.22
CA ALA A 234 -7.21 8.62 10.13
C ALA A 234 -7.86 8.38 11.50
N ALA A 235 -7.36 7.42 12.27
CA ALA A 235 -7.86 7.18 13.63
C ALA A 235 -7.60 8.37 14.57
N MET A 236 -6.44 9.02 14.46
CA MET A 236 -6.14 10.23 15.23
C MET A 236 -7.06 11.39 14.87
N SER A 237 -7.35 11.58 13.57
CA SER A 237 -8.28 12.62 13.12
C SER A 237 -9.72 12.39 13.59
N ALA A 238 -10.14 11.14 13.68
CA ALA A 238 -11.45 10.78 14.22
C ALA A 238 -11.62 11.24 15.67
N VAL A 239 -10.59 11.07 16.49
CA VAL A 239 -10.60 11.52 17.89
C VAL A 239 -10.46 13.03 17.99
N GLN A 240 -9.42 13.61 17.39
CA GLN A 240 -9.03 15.01 17.63
C GLN A 240 -9.86 16.02 16.83
N ILE A 241 -10.38 15.63 15.67
CA ILE A 241 -11.18 16.52 14.80
C ILE A 241 -12.64 16.15 14.83
N GLY A 242 -12.95 14.86 14.77
CA GLY A 242 -14.31 14.34 14.71
C GLY A 242 -15.01 14.23 16.06
N GLY A 243 -14.26 14.31 17.19
CA GLY A 243 -14.81 14.12 18.52
C GLY A 243 -15.25 12.68 18.83
N MET A 244 -14.72 11.70 18.06
CA MET A 244 -15.06 10.28 18.27
C MET A 244 -14.42 9.73 19.56
N PRO A 245 -15.14 8.83 20.27
CA PRO A 245 -14.51 8.04 21.33
C PRO A 245 -13.29 7.27 20.77
N VAL A 246 -12.19 7.23 21.54
CA VAL A 246 -10.94 6.56 21.17
C VAL A 246 -11.18 5.10 20.76
N ALA A 247 -12.10 4.41 21.45
CA ALA A 247 -12.47 3.02 21.14
C ALA A 247 -13.08 2.80 19.75
N LEU A 248 -13.66 3.85 19.13
CA LEU A 248 -14.27 3.79 17.82
C LEU A 248 -13.38 4.43 16.72
N ALA A 249 -12.24 4.98 17.10
CA ALA A 249 -11.36 5.73 16.19
C ALA A 249 -10.92 4.92 14.95
N GLY A 250 -10.75 3.61 15.09
CA GLY A 250 -10.41 2.71 13.99
C GLY A 250 -11.42 2.64 12.86
N LEU A 251 -12.68 3.10 13.10
CA LEU A 251 -13.68 3.22 12.04
C LEU A 251 -13.22 4.16 10.92
N ALA A 252 -12.50 5.22 11.25
CA ALA A 252 -11.95 6.15 10.27
C ALA A 252 -10.93 5.48 9.33
N PHE A 253 -10.02 4.66 9.87
CA PHE A 253 -9.14 3.82 9.07
C PHE A 253 -9.94 2.88 8.16
N THR A 254 -10.88 2.13 8.74
CA THR A 254 -11.71 1.16 8.00
C THR A 254 -12.48 1.79 6.85
N VAL A 255 -13.06 2.98 7.08
CA VAL A 255 -13.79 3.74 6.05
C VAL A 255 -12.84 4.22 4.95
N THR A 256 -11.67 4.75 5.30
CA THR A 256 -10.71 5.27 4.33
C THR A 256 -10.17 4.16 3.43
N ILE A 257 -9.67 3.07 4.02
CA ILE A 257 -9.12 1.95 3.26
C ILE A 257 -10.22 1.15 2.54
N GLY A 258 -11.41 1.03 3.16
CA GLY A 258 -12.57 0.41 2.51
C GLY A 258 -12.99 1.15 1.25
N SER A 259 -13.07 2.49 1.30
CA SER A 259 -13.37 3.31 0.13
C SER A 259 -12.28 3.24 -0.95
N GLN A 260 -11.00 3.19 -0.55
CA GLN A 260 -9.89 2.97 -1.46
C GLN A 260 -9.99 1.59 -2.13
N CYS A 261 -10.37 0.56 -1.39
CA CYS A 261 -10.61 -0.78 -1.93
C CYS A 261 -11.72 -0.76 -3.01
N ILE A 262 -12.85 -0.11 -2.74
CA ILE A 262 -13.94 0.08 -3.73
C ILE A 262 -13.42 0.84 -4.95
N GLY A 263 -12.62 1.88 -4.74
CA GLY A 263 -11.99 2.65 -5.82
C GLY A 263 -11.04 1.82 -6.67
N ARG A 264 -10.29 0.89 -6.09
CA ARG A 264 -9.42 -0.05 -6.84
C ARG A 264 -10.22 -1.01 -7.71
N PHE A 265 -11.32 -1.57 -7.20
CA PHE A 265 -12.18 -2.46 -7.99
C PHE A 265 -12.93 -1.76 -9.13
N SER A 266 -13.38 -0.51 -8.91
CA SER A 266 -14.04 0.30 -9.95
C SER A 266 -13.04 0.96 -10.90
N GLY A 267 -11.77 1.06 -10.50
CA GLY A 267 -10.73 1.83 -11.18
C GLY A 267 -10.47 1.37 -12.61
N ASP A 268 -10.34 0.07 -12.84
CA ASP A 268 -10.09 -0.47 -14.18
C ASP A 268 -11.23 -0.17 -15.14
N LEU A 269 -12.49 -0.27 -14.70
CA LEU A 269 -13.68 0.11 -15.48
C LEU A 269 -13.68 1.59 -15.82
N LEU A 270 -13.40 2.46 -14.83
CA LEU A 270 -13.37 3.91 -15.02
C LEU A 270 -12.22 4.33 -15.93
N ILE A 271 -11.03 3.73 -15.78
CA ILE A 271 -9.86 3.97 -16.63
C ILE A 271 -10.15 3.53 -18.06
N GLY A 272 -10.78 2.36 -18.26
CA GLY A 272 -11.16 1.87 -19.56
C GLY A 272 -12.13 2.79 -20.29
N ARG A 273 -13.05 3.44 -19.55
CA ARG A 273 -14.06 4.34 -20.14
C ARG A 273 -13.59 5.78 -20.33
N PHE A 274 -12.85 6.34 -19.39
CA PHE A 274 -12.52 7.77 -19.33
C PHE A 274 -11.02 8.05 -19.51
N GLY A 275 -10.17 7.02 -19.48
CA GLY A 275 -8.73 7.15 -19.53
C GLY A 275 -8.10 7.53 -18.17
N ARG A 276 -6.81 7.17 -18.00
CA ARG A 276 -6.06 7.36 -16.74
C ARG A 276 -5.99 8.82 -16.30
N ALA A 277 -5.77 9.75 -17.24
CA ALA A 277 -5.64 11.17 -16.94
C ALA A 277 -6.92 11.77 -16.35
N ALA A 278 -8.09 11.43 -16.90
CA ALA A 278 -9.38 11.91 -16.40
C ALA A 278 -9.68 11.33 -15.02
N VAL A 279 -9.48 10.01 -14.83
CA VAL A 279 -9.73 9.33 -13.55
C VAL A 279 -8.82 9.89 -12.46
N ALA A 280 -7.53 10.07 -12.73
CA ALA A 280 -6.59 10.65 -11.77
C ALA A 280 -6.90 12.12 -11.45
N ARG A 281 -7.36 12.91 -12.43
CA ARG A 281 -7.78 14.31 -12.19
C ARG A 281 -8.97 14.37 -11.24
N VAL A 282 -10.00 13.56 -11.49
CA VAL A 282 -11.16 13.44 -10.59
C VAL A 282 -10.72 12.92 -9.23
N GLY A 283 -9.82 11.91 -9.20
CA GLY A 283 -9.23 11.38 -7.96
C GLY A 283 -8.55 12.46 -7.13
N GLY A 284 -7.72 13.30 -7.75
CA GLY A 284 -7.08 14.44 -7.08
C GLY A 284 -8.09 15.46 -6.56
N PHE A 285 -9.15 15.74 -7.32
CA PHE A 285 -10.25 16.60 -6.87
C PHE A 285 -10.98 16.01 -5.65
N LEU A 286 -11.26 14.71 -5.66
CA LEU A 286 -11.88 14.02 -4.53
C LEU A 286 -10.98 14.05 -3.28
N ILE A 287 -9.66 13.88 -3.45
CA ILE A 287 -8.69 14.02 -2.34
C ILE A 287 -8.74 15.43 -1.77
N ALA A 288 -8.66 16.47 -2.61
CA ALA A 288 -8.68 17.85 -2.15
C ALA A 288 -9.99 18.21 -1.43
N THR A 289 -11.13 17.83 -2.00
CA THR A 289 -12.45 18.06 -1.41
C THR A 289 -12.62 17.27 -0.11
N GLY A 290 -12.21 16.01 -0.10
CA GLY A 290 -12.26 15.17 1.09
C GLY A 290 -11.39 15.73 2.22
N ALA A 291 -10.17 16.16 1.90
CA ALA A 291 -9.29 16.81 2.86
C ALA A 291 -9.89 18.13 3.39
N LEU A 292 -10.49 18.96 2.53
CA LEU A 292 -11.19 20.17 2.96
C LEU A 292 -12.32 19.85 3.93
N LEU A 293 -13.13 18.82 3.65
CA LEU A 293 -14.18 18.40 4.59
C LEU A 293 -13.59 17.98 5.94
N VAL A 294 -12.48 17.22 5.95
CA VAL A 294 -11.83 16.82 7.19
C VAL A 294 -11.34 18.03 7.98
N VAL A 295 -10.62 18.96 7.35
CA VAL A 295 -9.97 20.07 8.06
C VAL A 295 -10.97 21.17 8.49
N THR A 296 -12.12 21.30 7.81
CA THR A 296 -13.17 22.26 8.16
C THR A 296 -14.23 21.71 9.11
N THR A 297 -14.26 20.39 9.32
CA THR A 297 -15.21 19.75 10.25
C THR A 297 -14.93 20.16 11.70
N HIS A 298 -16.00 20.37 12.48
CA HIS A 298 -15.97 20.63 13.91
C HIS A 298 -16.86 19.60 14.62
N GLU A 299 -16.23 18.55 15.18
CA GLU A 299 -16.90 17.49 15.95
C GLU A 299 -18.08 16.81 15.23
N GLN A 300 -18.02 16.76 13.89
CA GLN A 300 -19.04 16.10 13.06
C GLN A 300 -18.46 14.84 12.44
N VAL A 301 -18.65 13.72 13.11
CA VAL A 301 -18.13 12.40 12.73
C VAL A 301 -18.49 12.04 11.28
N VAL A 302 -19.74 12.24 10.87
CA VAL A 302 -20.23 11.87 9.53
C VAL A 302 -19.49 12.66 8.45
N THR A 303 -19.32 13.97 8.63
CA THR A 303 -18.60 14.82 7.67
C THR A 303 -17.14 14.43 7.57
N LEU A 304 -16.49 14.12 8.71
CA LEU A 304 -15.12 13.65 8.72
C LEU A 304 -14.98 12.32 7.98
N LEU A 305 -15.82 11.33 8.28
CA LEU A 305 -15.78 10.02 7.62
C LEU A 305 -16.07 10.12 6.12
N LEU A 306 -17.01 10.99 5.70
CA LEU A 306 -17.26 11.27 4.30
C LEU A 306 -16.04 11.88 3.62
N GLY A 307 -15.37 12.85 4.26
CA GLY A 307 -14.14 13.44 3.75
C GLY A 307 -13.03 12.40 3.57
N LEU A 308 -12.82 11.54 4.56
CA LEU A 308 -11.86 10.44 4.50
C LEU A 308 -12.21 9.41 3.41
N ALA A 309 -13.50 9.09 3.25
CA ALA A 309 -13.97 8.18 2.20
C ALA A 309 -13.72 8.75 0.79
N LEU A 310 -14.01 10.04 0.56
CA LEU A 310 -13.73 10.70 -0.71
C LEU A 310 -12.23 10.69 -1.03
N ALA A 311 -11.41 11.03 -0.04
CA ALA A 311 -9.96 11.03 -0.20
C ALA A 311 -9.41 9.62 -0.49
N GLY A 312 -9.87 8.60 0.25
CA GLY A 312 -9.50 7.20 0.03
C GLY A 312 -9.88 6.72 -1.36
N TYR A 313 -11.13 6.93 -1.78
CA TYR A 313 -11.59 6.56 -3.12
C TYR A 313 -10.77 7.27 -4.22
N GLY A 314 -10.52 8.57 -4.05
CA GLY A 314 -9.77 9.39 -5.01
C GLY A 314 -8.34 8.93 -5.22
N SER A 315 -7.69 8.36 -4.20
CA SER A 315 -6.30 7.90 -4.28
C SER A 315 -6.12 6.53 -4.93
N ALA A 316 -7.20 5.75 -5.01
CA ALA A 316 -7.15 4.32 -5.30
C ALA A 316 -6.38 3.92 -6.56
N THR A 317 -6.43 4.74 -7.60
CA THR A 317 -5.83 4.45 -8.91
C THR A 317 -4.52 5.20 -9.18
N LEU A 318 -4.07 6.08 -8.28
CA LEU A 318 -2.94 6.97 -8.54
C LEU A 318 -1.62 6.22 -8.73
N VAL A 319 -1.27 5.36 -7.78
CA VAL A 319 -0.03 4.57 -7.81
C VAL A 319 0.00 3.63 -9.02
N PRO A 320 -1.01 2.75 -9.26
CA PRO A 320 -0.98 1.87 -10.41
C PRO A 320 -1.00 2.62 -11.75
N SER A 321 -1.69 3.77 -11.83
CA SER A 321 -1.68 4.61 -13.04
C SER A 321 -0.31 5.23 -13.31
N ALA A 322 0.37 5.73 -12.27
CA ALA A 322 1.71 6.29 -12.38
C ALA A 322 2.73 5.23 -12.79
N MET A 323 2.67 4.02 -12.20
CA MET A 323 3.54 2.90 -12.57
C MET A 323 3.33 2.46 -14.02
N THR A 324 2.08 2.35 -14.46
CA THR A 324 1.78 1.98 -15.85
C THR A 324 2.27 3.03 -16.84
N ALA A 325 2.13 4.33 -16.52
CA ALA A 325 2.66 5.40 -17.33
C ALA A 325 4.21 5.40 -17.34
N ALA A 326 4.83 5.07 -16.21
CA ALA A 326 6.29 4.95 -16.11
C ALA A 326 6.88 3.82 -16.98
N ALA A 327 6.13 2.74 -17.19
CA ALA A 327 6.51 1.64 -18.08
C ALA A 327 6.60 2.08 -19.57
N THR A 328 5.99 3.21 -19.93
CA THR A 328 5.96 3.74 -21.30
C THR A 328 6.81 5.00 -21.48
N LEU A 329 7.66 5.34 -20.50
CA LEU A 329 8.54 6.51 -20.58
C LEU A 329 9.53 6.38 -21.75
N PRO A 330 9.67 7.42 -22.60
CA PRO A 330 10.60 7.40 -23.71
C PRO A 330 12.06 7.31 -23.23
N GLY A 331 12.87 6.49 -23.89
CA GLY A 331 14.31 6.39 -23.65
C GLY A 331 14.73 5.54 -22.44
N VAL A 332 13.78 4.83 -21.80
CA VAL A 332 14.05 3.86 -20.73
C VAL A 332 13.33 2.54 -20.99
N SER A 333 13.90 1.46 -20.48
CA SER A 333 13.16 0.20 -20.45
C SER A 333 11.96 0.29 -19.49
N ALA A 334 10.89 -0.43 -19.82
CA ALA A 334 9.67 -0.44 -18.99
C ALA A 334 9.98 -0.77 -17.51
N GLY A 335 10.85 -1.74 -17.29
CA GLY A 335 11.29 -2.10 -15.94
C GLY A 335 12.02 -0.98 -15.21
N ALA A 336 12.89 -0.24 -15.88
CA ALA A 336 13.64 0.85 -15.26
C ALA A 336 12.74 2.05 -14.90
N GLY A 337 11.76 2.38 -15.74
CA GLY A 337 10.78 3.42 -15.44
C GLY A 337 9.92 3.07 -14.23
N VAL A 338 9.38 1.86 -14.19
CA VAL A 338 8.59 1.36 -13.06
C VAL A 338 9.42 1.34 -11.78
N THR A 339 10.66 0.83 -11.84
CA THR A 339 11.56 0.78 -10.67
C THR A 339 11.83 2.17 -10.12
N LEU A 340 12.08 3.16 -10.97
CA LEU A 340 12.33 4.54 -10.56
C LEU A 340 11.14 5.12 -9.78
N VAL A 341 9.93 4.98 -10.33
CA VAL A 341 8.70 5.49 -9.68
C VAL A 341 8.41 4.72 -8.40
N SER A 342 8.51 3.38 -8.41
CA SER A 342 8.31 2.53 -7.23
C SER A 342 9.26 2.86 -6.08
N TRP A 343 10.51 3.20 -6.40
CA TRP A 343 11.50 3.54 -5.38
C TRP A 343 11.21 4.91 -4.77
N LEU A 344 10.96 5.91 -5.63
CA LEU A 344 10.77 7.28 -5.18
C LEU A 344 9.42 7.53 -4.51
N MET A 345 8.36 6.78 -4.86
CA MET A 345 7.09 6.91 -4.14
C MET A 345 7.17 6.54 -2.66
N ARG A 346 8.16 5.73 -2.25
CA ARG A 346 8.40 5.38 -0.84
C ARG A 346 8.74 6.58 0.03
N LEU A 347 9.22 7.68 -0.60
CA LEU A 347 9.40 8.96 0.10
C LEU A 347 8.08 9.49 0.68
N GLY A 348 6.93 9.15 0.07
CA GLY A 348 5.62 9.48 0.62
C GLY A 348 5.46 8.90 2.03
N PHE A 349 5.70 7.60 2.22
CA PHE A 349 5.62 6.98 3.54
C PHE A 349 6.66 7.49 4.53
N LEU A 350 7.87 7.83 4.05
CA LEU A 350 8.94 8.28 4.93
C LEU A 350 8.72 9.71 5.45
N VAL A 351 8.17 10.59 4.61
CA VAL A 351 8.15 12.04 4.88
C VAL A 351 6.80 12.52 5.41
N THR A 352 5.69 11.86 5.02
CA THR A 352 4.33 12.34 5.31
C THR A 352 4.06 12.45 6.80
N SER A 353 4.25 11.36 7.54
CA SER A 353 3.94 11.35 8.98
C SER A 353 4.83 12.28 9.81
N PRO A 354 6.16 12.38 9.60
CA PRO A 354 6.97 13.39 10.27
C PRO A 354 6.55 14.84 9.96
N VAL A 355 6.18 15.14 8.70
CA VAL A 355 5.74 16.48 8.31
C VAL A 355 4.39 16.82 8.96
N ILE A 356 3.42 15.91 8.91
CA ILE A 356 2.11 16.11 9.56
C ILE A 356 2.30 16.26 11.06
N GLY A 357 3.14 15.43 11.70
CA GLY A 357 3.42 15.50 13.11
C GLY A 357 4.01 16.83 13.52
N ALA A 358 5.05 17.29 12.82
CA ALA A 358 5.71 18.58 13.10
C ALA A 358 4.76 19.78 12.91
N LEU A 359 3.94 19.77 11.83
CA LEU A 359 2.93 20.80 11.61
C LEU A 359 1.83 20.75 12.69
N THR A 360 1.47 19.56 13.15
CA THR A 360 0.45 19.38 14.19
C THR A 360 0.92 19.95 15.52
N ASP A 361 2.15 19.69 15.93
CA ASP A 361 2.72 20.23 17.17
C ASP A 361 2.91 21.75 17.10
N ALA A 362 3.28 22.27 15.92
CA ALA A 362 3.43 23.71 15.72
C ALA A 362 2.09 24.46 15.67
N THR A 363 0.99 23.77 15.29
CA THR A 363 -0.30 24.40 15.04
C THR A 363 -1.50 23.56 15.52
N SER A 364 -1.93 22.59 14.72
CA SER A 364 -2.95 21.58 15.04
C SER A 364 -2.99 20.49 13.96
N LEU A 365 -3.61 19.35 14.28
CA LEU A 365 -3.78 18.25 13.31
C LEU A 365 -4.54 18.68 12.03
N ARG A 366 -5.45 19.65 12.14
CA ARG A 366 -6.16 20.24 10.98
C ARG A 366 -5.18 20.82 9.96
N TRP A 367 -4.24 21.63 10.44
CA TRP A 367 -3.21 22.24 9.58
C TRP A 367 -2.21 21.21 9.05
N GLY A 368 -1.87 20.20 9.86
CA GLY A 368 -1.07 19.08 9.40
C GLY A 368 -1.72 18.35 8.22
N LEU A 369 -3.03 18.11 8.30
CA LEU A 369 -3.79 17.43 7.24
C LEU A 369 -4.08 18.31 6.01
N CYS A 370 -3.90 19.63 6.07
CA CYS A 370 -4.00 20.50 4.88
C CYS A 370 -3.01 20.10 3.78
N VAL A 371 -1.95 19.36 4.11
CA VAL A 371 -1.02 18.79 3.12
C VAL A 371 -1.76 17.97 2.07
N LEU A 372 -2.85 17.26 2.45
CA LEU A 372 -3.66 16.48 1.51
C LEU A 372 -4.44 17.34 0.51
N VAL A 373 -4.82 18.57 0.87
CA VAL A 373 -5.42 19.53 -0.07
C VAL A 373 -4.42 19.86 -1.17
N VAL A 374 -3.16 20.16 -0.77
CA VAL A 374 -2.07 20.45 -1.70
C VAL A 374 -1.80 19.22 -2.59
N VAL A 375 -1.76 18.03 -2.00
CA VAL A 375 -1.60 16.77 -2.75
C VAL A 375 -2.71 16.60 -3.80
N GLY A 376 -3.99 16.74 -3.40
CA GLY A 376 -5.12 16.58 -4.32
C GLY A 376 -5.09 17.56 -5.48
N VAL A 377 -4.78 18.84 -5.21
CA VAL A 377 -4.61 19.88 -6.24
C VAL A 377 -3.44 19.52 -7.17
N THR A 378 -2.28 19.14 -6.60
CA THR A 378 -1.08 18.77 -7.38
C THR A 378 -1.37 17.58 -8.29
N VAL A 379 -2.02 16.54 -7.79
CA VAL A 379 -2.43 15.37 -8.59
C VAL A 379 -3.36 15.78 -9.72
N SER A 380 -4.38 16.61 -9.43
CA SER A 380 -5.34 17.09 -10.44
C SER A 380 -4.64 17.85 -11.58
N LEU A 381 -3.67 18.71 -11.26
CA LEU A 381 -2.90 19.49 -12.22
C LEU A 381 -1.95 18.60 -13.04
N LEU A 382 -1.28 17.65 -12.42
CA LEU A 382 -0.31 16.76 -13.06
C LEU A 382 -0.95 15.58 -13.79
N ALA A 383 -2.24 15.29 -13.58
CA ALA A 383 -2.93 14.11 -14.11
C ALA A 383 -2.82 13.97 -15.64
N ARG A 384 -2.68 15.08 -16.40
CA ARG A 384 -2.48 15.06 -17.85
C ARG A 384 -1.26 14.22 -18.29
N ASN A 385 -0.25 14.11 -17.44
CA ASN A 385 0.96 13.35 -17.71
C ASN A 385 0.76 11.82 -17.65
N LEU A 386 -0.41 11.37 -17.21
CA LEU A 386 -0.82 9.96 -17.25
C LEU A 386 -1.49 9.56 -18.58
N ALA A 387 -1.75 10.50 -19.48
CA ALA A 387 -2.25 10.20 -20.80
C ALA A 387 -1.21 9.35 -21.57
N ALA A 388 -1.67 8.28 -22.23
CA ALA A 388 -0.81 7.49 -23.10
C ALA A 388 -0.25 8.42 -24.19
N ALA A 389 1.07 8.31 -24.47
CA ALA A 389 1.62 8.94 -25.66
C ALA A 389 0.83 8.46 -26.90
N PRO A 390 0.48 9.35 -27.85
CA PRO A 390 -0.19 8.91 -29.07
C PRO A 390 0.67 7.82 -29.72
N ALA A 391 0.02 6.70 -30.06
CA ALA A 391 0.70 5.62 -30.76
C ALA A 391 1.35 6.22 -32.01
N PRO A 392 2.63 5.92 -32.31
CA PRO A 392 3.24 6.39 -33.54
C PRO A 392 2.36 5.94 -34.70
N VAL A 393 1.92 6.89 -35.53
CA VAL A 393 1.17 6.62 -36.73
C VAL A 393 2.01 5.64 -37.53
N ARG A 394 1.59 4.37 -37.60
CA ARG A 394 2.20 3.39 -38.48
C ARG A 394 2.03 3.96 -39.90
N SER A 395 3.12 4.44 -40.49
CA SER A 395 3.15 4.74 -41.93
C SER A 395 2.61 3.49 -42.65
N PRO A 396 1.70 3.66 -43.62
CA PRO A 396 1.23 2.54 -44.44
C PRO A 396 2.49 1.85 -45.02
N ARG A 397 2.58 0.52 -44.82
CA ARG A 397 3.60 -0.24 -45.56
C ARG A 397 3.42 0.06 -47.02
N PRO A 398 4.49 0.42 -47.76
CA PRO A 398 4.42 0.49 -49.23
C PRO A 398 3.86 -0.87 -49.71
N LEU A 399 2.84 -0.83 -50.54
CA LEU A 399 2.35 -2.02 -51.24
C LEU A 399 3.57 -2.50 -52.07
N GLU A 400 4.14 -3.66 -51.72
CA GLU A 400 5.08 -4.36 -52.58
C GLU A 400 4.35 -4.68 -53.87
N ASP A 401 4.75 -4.02 -54.94
CA ASP A 401 4.27 -4.18 -56.31
C ASP A 401 4.67 -5.59 -56.80
N HIS A 402 3.78 -6.54 -56.59
CA HIS A 402 3.91 -7.86 -57.24
C HIS A 402 3.62 -7.72 -58.74
N ARG A 403 4.50 -7.02 -59.45
CA ARG A 403 4.73 -7.21 -60.88
C ARG A 403 6.04 -7.98 -61.03
N ASP A 404 5.87 -9.20 -61.50
CA ASP A 404 6.78 -10.08 -62.21
C ASP A 404 6.89 -11.49 -61.58
N ARG A 405 6.02 -12.39 -62.00
CA ARG A 405 6.20 -13.55 -62.93
C ARG A 405 5.02 -14.51 -62.84
#